data_4165242f376c09c2497f8a392ef8022c
#
_entry.id   4165242f376c09c2497f8a392ef8022c
#
_cell.length_a   1.000
_cell.length_b   1.000
_cell.length_c   1.000
_cell.angle_alpha   90.00
_cell.angle_beta   90.00
_cell.angle_gamma   90.00
#
_symmetry.space_group_name_H-M   'P 1'
#
loop_
_entity.id
_entity.type
_entity.pdbx_description
1 polymer ?
#
loop_
_entity_poly.entity_id
_entity_poly.type
_entity_poly.pdbx_seq_one_letter_code
_entity_poly.pdbx_strand_id
1 'polypeptide(L)'
;HVATKKRQSSVQMEVTYQRKRKYVGTGIKLYSDQWGKDLKVKNHPQSLVFNQKLNDMVSGIYDFVYQLSSQNIPFTFERLERYLNNSESGTTNSFLSFMEKRIYERQVTDSTKQRQKCVLKALKEFGRIKDFTDICDENIRAYDEFAKKRCKCQSSVYNYHKILKVFVREAYAAHLISENPYQNFKLDRGKRVARKFLTKEELTKLETKQIDDMCLNRVRDLFLFCCYTGLAYADLAIFNFKDAIMTDGMYRIRDERIKTGT
;
A
#
# COMPACT_ATOMS: atom_id res chain seq x y z
N HIS A 1 36.75 -11.50 -15.22
CA HIS A 1 37.00 -12.87 -15.73
C HIS A 1 36.64 -12.91 -17.21
N VAL A 2 37.55 -13.29 -18.07
CA VAL A 2 37.33 -13.40 -19.52
C VAL A 2 36.69 -14.76 -19.82
N ALA A 3 35.63 -14.76 -20.64
CA ALA A 3 35.03 -16.00 -21.11
C ALA A 3 36.03 -16.77 -22.02
N THR A 4 36.01 -18.10 -21.91
CA THR A 4 36.77 -18.99 -22.79
C THR A 4 35.82 -20.02 -23.40
N LYS A 5 36.29 -20.81 -24.40
CA LYS A 5 35.46 -21.91 -24.96
C LYS A 5 35.08 -23.00 -23.94
N LYS A 6 35.79 -23.06 -22.81
CA LYS A 6 35.55 -24.06 -21.74
C LYS A 6 34.91 -23.45 -20.47
N ARG A 7 34.87 -22.12 -20.34
CA ARG A 7 34.35 -21.46 -19.13
C ARG A 7 33.44 -20.30 -19.50
N GLN A 8 32.24 -20.30 -18.98
CA GLN A 8 31.29 -19.19 -19.10
C GLN A 8 31.71 -18.00 -18.24
N SER A 9 31.43 -16.79 -18.72
CA SER A 9 31.53 -15.54 -17.98
C SER A 9 30.22 -14.79 -18.02
N SER A 10 29.93 -14.02 -16.98
CA SER A 10 28.76 -13.16 -16.92
C SER A 10 28.93 -11.97 -17.87
N VAL A 11 27.90 -11.72 -18.67
CA VAL A 11 27.78 -10.48 -19.44
C VAL A 11 27.47 -9.35 -18.47
N GLN A 12 28.21 -8.24 -18.58
CA GLN A 12 28.03 -7.05 -17.76
C GLN A 12 27.79 -5.85 -18.68
N MET A 13 26.93 -4.94 -18.24
CA MET A 13 26.70 -3.66 -18.87
C MET A 13 27.58 -2.62 -18.18
N GLU A 14 28.37 -1.87 -18.95
CA GLU A 14 29.18 -0.77 -18.43
C GLU A 14 28.38 0.54 -18.55
N VAL A 15 28.20 1.22 -17.44
CA VAL A 15 27.61 2.56 -17.38
C VAL A 15 28.69 3.55 -17.00
N THR A 16 28.96 4.53 -17.87
CA THR A 16 29.98 5.56 -17.66
C THR A 16 29.32 6.92 -17.43
N TYR A 17 29.69 7.60 -16.35
CA TYR A 17 29.24 8.95 -16.04
C TYR A 17 30.36 9.72 -15.32
N GLN A 18 30.66 10.96 -15.76
CA GLN A 18 31.68 11.82 -15.17
C GLN A 18 33.04 11.11 -14.96
N ARG A 19 33.53 10.37 -15.96
CA ARG A 19 34.78 9.59 -15.94
C ARG A 19 34.81 8.42 -14.94
N LYS A 20 33.72 8.14 -14.22
CA LYS A 20 33.56 6.96 -13.38
C LYS A 20 32.80 5.88 -14.13
N ARG A 21 33.15 4.63 -13.87
CA ARG A 21 32.52 3.45 -14.49
C ARG A 21 31.88 2.57 -13.46
N LYS A 22 30.73 2.02 -13.81
CA LYS A 22 30.03 1.03 -12.99
C LYS A 22 29.57 -0.12 -13.87
N TYR A 23 29.76 -1.34 -13.38
CA TYR A 23 29.36 -2.56 -14.07
C TYR A 23 28.07 -3.10 -13.45
N VAL A 24 27.10 -3.36 -14.31
CA VAL A 24 25.79 -3.89 -13.95
C VAL A 24 25.70 -5.32 -14.47
N GLY A 25 25.42 -6.29 -13.60
CA GLY A 25 25.23 -7.68 -13.97
C GLY A 25 23.93 -7.88 -14.75
N THR A 26 24.01 -8.60 -15.89
CA THR A 26 22.81 -8.91 -16.70
C THR A 26 22.14 -10.23 -16.33
N GLY A 27 22.81 -11.05 -15.49
CA GLY A 27 22.39 -12.41 -15.16
C GLY A 27 22.59 -13.41 -16.29
N ILE A 28 23.16 -12.98 -17.43
CA ILE A 28 23.44 -13.85 -18.60
C ILE A 28 24.87 -14.34 -18.51
N LYS A 29 25.08 -15.64 -18.66
CA LYS A 29 26.40 -16.30 -18.69
C LYS A 29 26.60 -16.92 -20.06
N LEU A 30 27.74 -16.61 -20.72
CA LEU A 30 28.06 -17.06 -22.08
C LEU A 30 29.47 -17.58 -22.18
N TYR A 31 29.70 -18.47 -23.17
CA TYR A 31 31.04 -18.82 -23.65
C TYR A 31 31.56 -17.76 -24.61
N SER A 32 32.86 -17.77 -24.87
CA SER A 32 33.51 -16.74 -25.71
C SER A 32 33.04 -16.73 -27.17
N ASP A 33 32.59 -17.86 -27.71
CA ASP A 33 32.05 -18.01 -29.06
C ASP A 33 30.58 -17.61 -29.22
N GLN A 34 29.92 -17.39 -28.08
CA GLN A 34 28.52 -16.97 -28.05
C GLN A 34 28.33 -15.44 -27.96
N TRP A 35 29.42 -14.68 -27.87
CA TRP A 35 29.39 -13.20 -27.81
C TRP A 35 30.02 -12.59 -29.09
N GLY A 36 29.22 -11.84 -29.83
CA GLY A 36 29.64 -11.18 -31.07
C GLY A 36 30.35 -9.84 -30.83
N LYS A 37 31.14 -9.40 -31.81
CA LYS A 37 31.79 -8.06 -31.81
C LYS A 37 30.77 -6.92 -31.88
N ASP A 38 29.57 -7.21 -32.32
CA ASP A 38 28.39 -6.32 -32.39
C ASP A 38 27.62 -6.23 -31.05
N LEU A 39 28.20 -6.71 -29.94
CA LEU A 39 27.63 -6.74 -28.62
C LEU A 39 26.31 -7.51 -28.53
N LYS A 40 26.17 -8.53 -29.40
CA LYS A 40 24.99 -9.39 -29.43
C LYS A 40 25.34 -10.84 -29.11
N VAL A 41 24.39 -11.53 -28.52
CA VAL A 41 24.49 -12.99 -28.30
C VAL A 41 24.25 -13.71 -29.61
N LYS A 42 25.19 -14.58 -29.97
CA LYS A 42 25.17 -15.44 -31.19
C LYS A 42 25.40 -16.89 -30.76
N ASN A 43 25.10 -17.82 -31.65
CA ASN A 43 25.35 -19.26 -31.43
C ASN A 43 24.83 -19.82 -30.10
N HIS A 44 23.74 -19.26 -29.58
CA HIS A 44 23.07 -19.74 -28.38
C HIS A 44 21.59 -20.03 -28.69
N PRO A 45 21.00 -21.15 -28.19
CA PRO A 45 19.58 -21.49 -28.46
C PRO A 45 18.59 -20.38 -28.10
N GLN A 46 18.91 -19.62 -27.05
CA GLN A 46 18.09 -18.52 -26.55
C GLN A 46 18.64 -17.13 -26.94
N SER A 47 19.39 -17.04 -28.03
CA SER A 47 20.03 -15.78 -28.47
C SER A 47 19.04 -14.62 -28.61
N LEU A 48 17.87 -14.87 -29.19
CA LEU A 48 16.82 -13.85 -29.35
C LEU A 48 16.33 -13.33 -27.98
N VAL A 49 16.05 -14.23 -27.05
CA VAL A 49 15.57 -13.85 -25.69
C VAL A 49 16.62 -13.07 -24.93
N PHE A 50 17.88 -13.50 -25.00
CA PHE A 50 18.98 -12.80 -24.33
C PHE A 50 19.24 -11.43 -24.94
N ASN A 51 19.20 -11.30 -26.25
CA ASN A 51 19.36 -10.02 -26.94
C ASN A 51 18.18 -9.08 -26.61
N GLN A 52 16.95 -9.58 -26.55
CA GLN A 52 15.80 -8.80 -26.11
C GLN A 52 15.99 -8.30 -24.67
N LYS A 53 16.34 -9.19 -23.76
CA LYS A 53 16.61 -8.84 -22.35
C LYS A 53 17.70 -7.76 -22.23
N LEU A 54 18.78 -7.86 -22.98
CA LEU A 54 19.86 -6.87 -23.00
C LEU A 54 19.37 -5.52 -23.51
N ASN A 55 18.58 -5.51 -24.58
CA ASN A 55 18.00 -4.29 -25.13
C ASN A 55 17.03 -3.63 -24.13
N ASP A 56 16.17 -4.43 -23.48
CA ASP A 56 15.22 -3.93 -22.49
C ASP A 56 15.94 -3.31 -21.29
N MET A 57 17.04 -3.92 -20.83
CA MET A 57 17.87 -3.36 -19.76
C MET A 57 18.53 -2.05 -20.15
N VAL A 58 19.06 -1.96 -21.37
CA VAL A 58 19.68 -0.73 -21.90
C VAL A 58 18.63 0.37 -22.02
N SER A 59 17.48 0.08 -22.66
CA SER A 59 16.38 1.03 -22.79
C SER A 59 15.87 1.51 -21.44
N GLY A 60 15.69 0.62 -20.48
CA GLY A 60 15.26 0.98 -19.13
C GLY A 60 16.21 1.95 -18.41
N ILE A 61 17.54 1.79 -18.61
CA ILE A 61 18.51 2.75 -18.05
C ILE A 61 18.43 4.10 -18.77
N TYR A 62 18.26 4.11 -20.10
CA TYR A 62 18.07 5.36 -20.84
C TYR A 62 16.81 6.09 -20.42
N ASP A 63 15.70 5.39 -20.28
CA ASP A 63 14.42 5.95 -19.80
C ASP A 63 14.57 6.53 -18.39
N PHE A 64 15.25 5.82 -17.50
CA PHE A 64 15.57 6.32 -16.16
C PHE A 64 16.39 7.61 -16.19
N VAL A 65 17.46 7.66 -17.00
CA VAL A 65 18.30 8.87 -17.14
C VAL A 65 17.49 10.02 -17.75
N TYR A 66 16.66 9.74 -18.74
CA TYR A 66 15.78 10.73 -19.37
C TYR A 66 14.78 11.31 -18.35
N GLN A 67 14.16 10.46 -17.53
CA GLN A 67 13.25 10.89 -16.46
C GLN A 67 13.96 11.79 -15.44
N LEU A 68 15.17 11.44 -15.00
CA LEU A 68 15.95 12.29 -14.11
C LEU A 68 16.24 13.67 -14.74
N SER A 69 16.61 13.67 -16.01
CA SER A 69 16.91 14.92 -16.74
C SER A 69 15.68 15.80 -16.90
N SER A 70 14.52 15.22 -17.23
CA SER A 70 13.26 15.98 -17.35
C SER A 70 12.80 16.62 -16.04
N GLN A 71 13.22 16.07 -14.91
CA GLN A 71 12.92 16.56 -13.56
C GLN A 71 14.02 17.45 -12.97
N ASN A 72 15.06 17.79 -13.74
CA ASN A 72 16.25 18.49 -13.26
C ASN A 72 16.94 17.81 -12.05
N ILE A 73 16.82 16.48 -11.96
CA ILE A 73 17.46 15.70 -10.91
C ILE A 73 18.81 15.20 -11.41
N PRO A 74 19.94 15.48 -10.72
CA PRO A 74 21.24 15.01 -11.16
C PRO A 74 21.32 13.48 -11.10
N PHE A 75 21.92 12.87 -12.15
CA PHE A 75 22.22 11.44 -12.15
C PHE A 75 23.30 11.14 -11.10
N THR A 76 23.13 10.05 -10.35
CA THR A 76 24.15 9.47 -9.46
C THR A 76 24.12 7.95 -9.56
N PHE A 77 25.28 7.29 -9.34
CA PHE A 77 25.34 5.83 -9.33
C PHE A 77 24.51 5.20 -8.20
N GLU A 78 24.33 5.89 -7.06
CA GLU A 78 23.46 5.44 -5.98
C GLU A 78 22.00 5.38 -6.41
N ARG A 79 21.55 6.36 -7.21
CA ARG A 79 20.19 6.35 -7.77
C ARG A 79 20.01 5.23 -8.79
N LEU A 80 21.04 5.01 -9.63
CA LEU A 80 21.04 3.89 -10.56
C LEU A 80 20.98 2.55 -9.81
N GLU A 81 21.74 2.36 -8.73
CA GLU A 81 21.66 1.15 -7.91
C GLU A 81 20.27 0.92 -7.33
N ARG A 82 19.65 1.96 -6.78
CA ARG A 82 18.27 1.85 -6.26
C ARG A 82 17.29 1.47 -7.37
N TYR A 83 17.42 2.06 -8.55
CA TYR A 83 16.62 1.71 -9.71
C TYR A 83 16.81 0.25 -10.11
N LEU A 84 18.06 -0.23 -10.23
CA LEU A 84 18.39 -1.60 -10.62
C LEU A 84 17.97 -2.61 -9.54
N ASN A 85 18.21 -2.34 -8.27
CA ASN A 85 17.79 -3.22 -7.16
C ASN A 85 16.25 -3.34 -7.10
N ASN A 86 15.52 -2.27 -7.41
CA ASN A 86 14.07 -2.33 -7.52
C ASN A 86 13.62 -3.13 -8.76
N SER A 87 14.37 -3.17 -9.83
CA SER A 87 14.09 -3.96 -11.03
C SER A 87 14.51 -5.43 -10.92
N GLU A 88 15.62 -5.74 -10.22
CA GLU A 88 16.08 -7.12 -10.00
C GLU A 88 15.25 -7.89 -8.98
N SER A 89 14.63 -7.21 -8.01
CA SER A 89 13.79 -7.85 -7.00
C SER A 89 12.46 -8.39 -7.56
N GLY A 90 12.26 -8.41 -8.88
CA GLY A 90 11.01 -8.89 -9.51
C GLY A 90 9.79 -8.08 -9.08
N THR A 91 10.01 -6.98 -8.36
CA THR A 91 9.00 -5.99 -8.05
C THR A 91 8.73 -5.25 -9.34
N THR A 92 7.82 -5.80 -10.11
CA THR A 92 7.10 -5.14 -11.19
C THR A 92 7.02 -3.64 -10.89
N ASN A 93 7.16 -2.78 -11.89
CA ASN A 93 6.77 -1.35 -11.84
C ASN A 93 5.32 -1.17 -11.33
N SER A 94 4.74 -2.20 -10.77
CA SER A 94 3.37 -2.29 -10.32
C SER A 94 3.19 -1.59 -8.98
N PHE A 95 2.44 -0.50 -9.01
CA PHE A 95 1.98 0.18 -7.82
C PHE A 95 1.12 -0.73 -6.92
N LEU A 96 0.36 -1.64 -7.52
CA LEU A 96 -0.45 -2.60 -6.76
C LEU A 96 0.41 -3.56 -5.93
N SER A 97 1.49 -4.07 -6.51
CA SER A 97 2.45 -4.94 -5.79
C SER A 97 3.19 -4.17 -4.69
N PHE A 98 3.58 -2.92 -4.97
CA PHE A 98 4.16 -2.03 -3.98
C PHE A 98 3.19 -1.81 -2.80
N MET A 99 1.94 -1.48 -3.08
CA MET A 99 0.91 -1.28 -2.05
C MET A 99 0.68 -2.55 -1.22
N GLU A 100 0.61 -3.72 -1.87
CA GLU A 100 0.43 -5.01 -1.21
C GLU A 100 1.58 -5.33 -0.26
N LYS A 101 2.82 -5.17 -0.72
CA LYS A 101 4.03 -5.33 0.10
C LYS A 101 4.03 -4.39 1.31
N ARG A 102 3.74 -3.09 1.09
CA ARG A 102 3.67 -2.10 2.17
C ARG A 102 2.59 -2.40 3.20
N ILE A 103 1.41 -2.88 2.78
CA ILE A 103 0.35 -3.31 3.71
C ILE A 103 0.85 -4.45 4.61
N TYR A 104 1.61 -5.38 4.06
CA TYR A 104 2.11 -6.52 4.81
C TYR A 104 3.20 -6.11 5.83
N GLU A 105 4.14 -5.27 5.42
CA GLU A 105 5.27 -4.81 6.24
C GLU A 105 4.86 -3.88 7.39
N ARG A 106 3.74 -3.18 7.28
CA ARG A 106 3.32 -2.20 8.29
C ARG A 106 2.95 -2.84 9.62
N GLN A 107 3.49 -2.28 10.70
CA GLN A 107 3.10 -2.59 12.07
C GLN A 107 1.89 -1.73 12.45
N VAL A 108 0.71 -2.16 12.05
CA VAL A 108 -0.58 -1.53 12.36
C VAL A 108 -1.59 -2.61 12.76
N THR A 109 -2.67 -2.20 13.42
CA THR A 109 -3.73 -3.12 13.84
C THR A 109 -4.34 -3.89 12.66
N ASP A 110 -4.81 -5.12 12.90
CA ASP A 110 -5.42 -5.96 11.87
C ASP A 110 -6.62 -5.28 11.20
N SER A 111 -7.42 -4.54 11.96
CA SER A 111 -8.54 -3.75 11.41
C SER A 111 -8.07 -2.68 10.43
N THR A 112 -6.91 -2.06 10.67
CA THR A 112 -6.28 -1.10 9.75
C THR A 112 -5.75 -1.80 8.50
N LYS A 113 -5.06 -2.94 8.66
CA LYS A 113 -4.62 -3.77 7.52
C LYS A 113 -5.79 -4.20 6.64
N GLN A 114 -6.88 -4.65 7.26
CA GLN A 114 -8.07 -5.08 6.54
C GLN A 114 -8.70 -3.95 5.71
N ARG A 115 -8.78 -2.73 6.26
CA ARG A 115 -9.25 -1.55 5.51
C ARG A 115 -8.34 -1.23 4.32
N GLN A 116 -7.01 -1.32 4.49
CA GLN A 116 -6.05 -1.12 3.41
C GLN A 116 -6.20 -2.18 2.33
N LYS A 117 -6.39 -3.47 2.69
CA LYS A 117 -6.68 -4.56 1.76
C LYS A 117 -7.98 -4.33 0.98
N CYS A 118 -9.03 -3.78 1.62
CA CYS A 118 -10.28 -3.42 0.93
C CYS A 118 -10.03 -2.35 -0.16
N VAL A 119 -9.20 -1.36 0.11
CA VAL A 119 -8.85 -0.34 -0.89
C VAL A 119 -8.01 -0.93 -2.02
N LEU A 120 -7.04 -1.80 -1.70
CA LEU A 120 -6.25 -2.52 -2.70
C LEU A 120 -7.15 -3.37 -3.62
N LYS A 121 -8.13 -4.08 -3.05
CA LYS A 121 -9.12 -4.83 -3.83
C LYS A 121 -9.91 -3.92 -4.75
N ALA A 122 -10.37 -2.77 -4.26
CA ALA A 122 -11.08 -1.78 -5.07
C ALA A 122 -10.23 -1.21 -6.21
N LEU A 123 -8.93 -1.00 -5.99
CA LEU A 123 -7.99 -0.58 -7.05
C LEU A 123 -7.80 -1.66 -8.11
N LYS A 124 -7.67 -2.93 -7.70
CA LYS A 124 -7.61 -4.07 -8.63
C LYS A 124 -8.88 -4.17 -9.49
N GLU A 125 -10.06 -3.93 -8.91
CA GLU A 125 -11.34 -3.89 -9.63
C GLU A 125 -11.46 -2.68 -10.57
N PHE A 126 -10.95 -1.50 -10.16
CA PHE A 126 -10.91 -0.29 -10.98
C PHE A 126 -10.06 -0.47 -12.24
N GLY A 127 -8.92 -1.15 -12.14
CA GLY A 127 -8.12 -1.64 -13.25
C GLY A 127 -7.31 -0.59 -14.02
N ARG A 128 -7.49 0.73 -13.78
CA ARG A 128 -6.74 1.79 -14.46
C ARG A 128 -5.44 2.21 -13.75
N ILE A 129 -5.30 1.91 -12.47
CA ILE A 129 -4.09 2.18 -11.69
C ILE A 129 -3.46 0.83 -11.37
N LYS A 130 -2.50 0.41 -12.18
CA LYS A 130 -1.73 -0.82 -12.01
C LYS A 130 -0.28 -0.52 -11.69
N ASP A 131 0.33 0.39 -12.44
CA ASP A 131 1.73 0.76 -12.38
C ASP A 131 1.91 2.17 -11.84
N PHE A 132 3.16 2.54 -11.52
CA PHE A 132 3.47 3.88 -11.02
C PHE A 132 3.20 4.98 -12.05
N THR A 133 3.32 4.68 -13.34
CA THR A 133 3.01 5.59 -14.45
C THR A 133 1.53 5.94 -14.54
N ASP A 134 0.67 5.07 -14.00
CA ASP A 134 -0.78 5.28 -14.03
C ASP A 134 -1.24 6.27 -12.94
N ILE A 135 -0.35 6.67 -12.02
CA ILE A 135 -0.67 7.58 -10.91
C ILE A 135 -0.59 9.02 -11.43
N CYS A 136 -1.68 9.48 -12.03
CA CYS A 136 -1.84 10.83 -12.57
C CYS A 136 -3.18 11.43 -12.12
N ASP A 137 -3.34 12.75 -12.29
CA ASP A 137 -4.55 13.48 -11.89
C ASP A 137 -5.82 12.91 -12.55
N GLU A 138 -5.72 12.53 -13.81
CA GLU A 138 -6.84 11.95 -14.56
C GLU A 138 -7.33 10.65 -13.93
N ASN A 139 -6.43 9.72 -13.64
CA ASN A 139 -6.76 8.43 -13.05
C ASN A 139 -7.23 8.56 -11.59
N ILE A 140 -6.75 9.53 -10.83
CA ILE A 140 -7.26 9.82 -9.49
C ILE A 140 -8.69 10.36 -9.54
N ARG A 141 -9.02 11.24 -10.51
CA ARG A 141 -10.40 11.70 -10.73
C ARG A 141 -11.32 10.57 -11.18
N ALA A 142 -10.85 9.73 -12.11
CA ALA A 142 -11.60 8.56 -12.54
C ALA A 142 -11.83 7.55 -11.39
N TYR A 143 -10.85 7.42 -10.49
CA TYR A 143 -11.01 6.61 -9.28
C TYR A 143 -12.02 7.19 -8.31
N ASP A 144 -12.11 8.51 -8.17
CA ASP A 144 -13.12 9.18 -7.36
C ASP A 144 -14.55 8.86 -7.85
N GLU A 145 -14.77 8.93 -9.17
CA GLU A 145 -16.06 8.56 -9.77
C GLU A 145 -16.38 7.05 -9.59
N PHE A 146 -15.39 6.19 -9.72
CA PHE A 146 -15.55 4.76 -9.42
C PHE A 146 -15.90 4.55 -7.94
N ALA A 147 -15.20 5.21 -7.02
CA ALA A 147 -15.44 5.09 -5.58
C ALA A 147 -16.83 5.62 -5.19
N LYS A 148 -17.32 6.71 -5.81
CA LYS A 148 -18.68 7.23 -5.61
C LYS A 148 -19.76 6.23 -6.04
N LYS A 149 -19.56 5.53 -7.14
CA LYS A 149 -20.48 4.48 -7.59
C LYS A 149 -20.47 3.26 -6.68
N ARG A 150 -19.32 2.92 -6.12
CA ARG A 150 -19.14 1.76 -5.24
C ARG A 150 -19.62 2.02 -3.81
N CYS A 151 -19.42 3.20 -3.27
CA CYS A 151 -19.67 3.55 -1.88
C CYS A 151 -21.04 4.21 -1.69
N LYS A 152 -21.79 3.78 -0.66
CA LYS A 152 -23.09 4.36 -0.33
C LYS A 152 -23.03 5.77 0.27
N CYS A 153 -21.88 6.19 0.79
CA CYS A 153 -21.75 7.47 1.47
C CYS A 153 -20.40 8.14 1.17
N GLN A 154 -20.39 9.46 1.14
CA GLN A 154 -19.22 10.27 0.84
C GLN A 154 -18.07 10.05 1.84
N SER A 155 -18.36 9.78 3.10
CA SER A 155 -17.33 9.48 4.10
C SER A 155 -16.56 8.19 3.79
N SER A 156 -17.18 7.21 3.12
CA SER A 156 -16.50 6.01 2.64
C SER A 156 -15.59 6.32 1.46
N VAL A 157 -16.04 7.12 0.49
CA VAL A 157 -15.22 7.62 -0.62
C VAL A 157 -13.99 8.34 -0.08
N TYR A 158 -14.19 9.26 0.87
CA TYR A 158 -13.10 9.95 1.54
C TYR A 158 -12.08 9.00 2.18
N ASN A 159 -12.54 7.93 2.87
CA ASN A 159 -11.66 6.95 3.50
C ASN A 159 -10.86 6.14 2.47
N TYR A 160 -11.44 5.81 1.32
CA TYR A 160 -10.75 5.16 0.22
C TYR A 160 -9.59 6.01 -0.29
N HIS A 161 -9.85 7.28 -0.58
CA HIS A 161 -8.82 8.22 -1.00
C HIS A 161 -7.78 8.50 0.10
N LYS A 162 -8.22 8.62 1.37
CA LYS A 162 -7.32 8.82 2.50
C LYS A 162 -6.27 7.71 2.58
N ILE A 163 -6.69 6.46 2.37
CA ILE A 163 -5.79 5.30 2.38
C ILE A 163 -4.89 5.32 1.14
N LEU A 164 -5.44 5.50 -0.05
CA LEU A 164 -4.67 5.56 -1.29
C LEU A 164 -3.62 6.67 -1.26
N LYS A 165 -4.00 7.86 -0.79
CA LYS A 165 -3.11 9.02 -0.63
C LYS A 165 -1.85 8.71 0.18
N VAL A 166 -1.95 7.84 1.20
CA VAL A 166 -0.79 7.45 2.01
C VAL A 166 0.24 6.69 1.15
N PHE A 167 -0.21 5.73 0.35
CA PHE A 167 0.68 4.93 -0.49
C PHE A 167 1.24 5.73 -1.68
N VAL A 168 0.44 6.60 -2.28
CA VAL A 168 0.91 7.53 -3.32
C VAL A 168 1.98 8.46 -2.75
N ARG A 169 1.81 8.97 -1.53
CA ARG A 169 2.80 9.81 -0.87
C ARG A 169 4.09 9.06 -0.55
N GLU A 170 4.00 7.79 -0.17
CA GLU A 170 5.19 6.92 0.02
C GLU A 170 5.91 6.64 -1.30
N ALA A 171 5.16 6.38 -2.38
CA ALA A 171 5.72 6.20 -3.71
C ALA A 171 6.45 7.47 -4.18
N TYR A 172 5.87 8.65 -3.94
CA TYR A 172 6.49 9.93 -4.24
C TYR A 172 7.76 10.16 -3.41
N ALA A 173 7.71 9.91 -2.11
CA ALA A 173 8.88 10.03 -1.23
C ALA A 173 10.01 9.04 -1.59
N ALA A 174 9.66 7.89 -2.17
CA ALA A 174 10.61 6.91 -2.69
C ALA A 174 11.10 7.22 -4.12
N HIS A 175 10.67 8.36 -4.71
CA HIS A 175 10.99 8.76 -6.10
C HIS A 175 10.56 7.73 -7.16
N LEU A 176 9.49 6.98 -6.91
CA LEU A 176 8.90 6.03 -7.85
C LEU A 176 7.90 6.71 -8.80
N ILE A 177 7.40 7.87 -8.42
CA ILE A 177 6.56 8.76 -9.25
C ILE A 177 7.14 10.16 -9.23
N SER A 178 6.99 10.88 -10.35
CA SER A 178 7.52 12.24 -10.52
C SER A 178 6.70 13.31 -9.80
N GLU A 179 5.39 13.13 -9.76
CA GLU A 179 4.45 14.08 -9.19
C GLU A 179 3.45 13.37 -8.26
N ASN A 180 2.97 14.11 -7.27
CA ASN A 180 1.94 13.59 -6.38
C ASN A 180 0.58 14.22 -6.74
N PRO A 181 -0.32 13.49 -7.41
CA PRO A 181 -1.61 14.03 -7.86
C PRO A 181 -2.52 14.46 -6.70
N TYR A 182 -2.27 13.96 -5.49
CA TYR A 182 -3.01 14.40 -4.31
C TYR A 182 -2.58 15.76 -3.75
N GLN A 183 -1.61 16.46 -4.33
CA GLN A 183 -1.29 17.84 -3.92
C GLN A 183 -2.43 18.78 -4.28
N ASN A 184 -2.98 18.63 -5.48
CA ASN A 184 -4.04 19.49 -6.03
C ASN A 184 -5.44 18.88 -5.87
N PHE A 185 -5.56 17.62 -5.46
CA PHE A 185 -6.84 16.94 -5.29
C PHE A 185 -7.43 17.20 -3.91
N LYS A 186 -8.51 17.98 -3.85
CA LYS A 186 -9.25 18.27 -2.60
C LYS A 186 -10.18 17.10 -2.28
N LEU A 187 -9.94 16.47 -1.14
CA LEU A 187 -10.78 15.39 -0.62
C LEU A 187 -11.99 15.96 0.12
N ASP A 188 -13.18 15.72 -0.41
CA ASP A 188 -14.43 16.06 0.27
C ASP A 188 -14.81 14.97 1.29
N ARG A 189 -14.98 15.37 2.53
CA ARG A 189 -15.45 14.49 3.63
C ARG A 189 -16.96 14.25 3.60
N GLY A 190 -17.68 15.06 2.87
CA GLY A 190 -19.13 15.12 2.97
C GLY A 190 -19.63 15.83 4.25
N LYS A 191 -20.92 16.06 4.30
CA LYS A 191 -21.56 16.68 5.47
C LYS A 191 -21.53 15.74 6.67
N ARG A 192 -21.30 16.29 7.86
CA ARG A 192 -21.45 15.53 9.11
C ARG A 192 -22.94 15.21 9.31
N VAL A 193 -23.23 13.93 9.35
CA VAL A 193 -24.59 13.47 9.75
C VAL A 193 -24.67 13.53 11.26
N ALA A 194 -25.75 14.09 11.79
CA ALA A 194 -26.03 14.08 13.22
C ALA A 194 -26.06 12.63 13.73
N ARG A 195 -25.36 12.37 14.81
CA ARG A 195 -25.38 11.04 15.43
C ARG A 195 -26.73 10.82 16.08
N LYS A 196 -27.36 9.70 15.79
CA LYS A 196 -28.54 9.26 16.52
C LYS A 196 -28.10 8.73 17.88
N PHE A 197 -28.87 9.03 18.92
CA PHE A 197 -28.71 8.53 20.27
C PHE A 197 -30.07 8.14 20.81
N LEU A 198 -30.10 7.26 21.78
CA LEU A 198 -31.33 6.91 22.48
C LEU A 198 -31.64 7.96 23.54
N THR A 199 -32.92 8.34 23.67
CA THR A 199 -33.38 9.15 24.79
C THR A 199 -33.44 8.28 26.05
N LYS A 200 -33.59 8.93 27.21
CA LYS A 200 -33.71 8.22 28.47
C LYS A 200 -34.97 7.31 28.51
N GLU A 201 -36.08 7.81 27.93
CA GLU A 201 -37.33 7.05 27.82
C GLU A 201 -37.17 5.81 26.90
N GLU A 202 -36.46 5.96 25.80
CA GLU A 202 -36.16 4.84 24.87
C GLU A 202 -35.25 3.80 25.54
N LEU A 203 -34.28 4.26 26.32
CA LEU A 203 -33.39 3.36 27.09
C LEU A 203 -34.16 2.57 28.13
N THR A 204 -35.05 3.23 28.89
CA THR A 204 -35.92 2.57 29.88
C THR A 204 -36.88 1.57 29.22
N LYS A 205 -37.45 1.91 28.05
CA LYS A 205 -38.27 0.96 27.27
C LYS A 205 -37.48 -0.27 26.84
N LEU A 206 -36.21 -0.09 26.45
CA LEU A 206 -35.35 -1.21 26.07
C LEU A 206 -35.02 -2.10 27.29
N GLU A 207 -34.79 -1.49 28.45
CA GLU A 207 -34.48 -2.17 29.71
C GLU A 207 -35.64 -3.06 30.20
N THR A 208 -36.86 -2.54 30.12
CA THR A 208 -38.06 -3.23 30.59
C THR A 208 -38.67 -4.19 29.57
N LYS A 209 -38.20 -4.16 28.31
CA LYS A 209 -38.77 -5.01 27.27
C LYS A 209 -38.44 -6.47 27.48
N GLN A 210 -39.45 -7.31 27.54
CA GLN A 210 -39.28 -8.76 27.50
C GLN A 210 -38.92 -9.21 26.08
N ILE A 211 -37.88 -10.02 25.97
CA ILE A 211 -37.36 -10.57 24.73
C ILE A 211 -37.24 -12.08 24.93
N ASP A 212 -38.02 -12.85 24.20
CA ASP A 212 -38.09 -14.30 24.32
C ASP A 212 -36.81 -14.99 23.81
N ASP A 213 -36.11 -14.38 22.84
CA ASP A 213 -34.84 -14.88 22.34
C ASP A 213 -33.70 -14.59 23.33
N MET A 214 -33.12 -15.65 23.88
CA MET A 214 -32.00 -15.56 24.83
C MET A 214 -30.76 -14.84 24.26
N CYS A 215 -30.46 -14.99 22.97
CA CYS A 215 -29.34 -14.32 22.37
C CYS A 215 -29.57 -12.81 22.28
N LEU A 216 -30.75 -12.40 21.83
CA LEU A 216 -31.12 -10.98 21.75
C LEU A 216 -31.23 -10.35 23.13
N ASN A 217 -31.74 -11.10 24.12
CA ASN A 217 -31.80 -10.64 25.53
C ASN A 217 -30.40 -10.34 26.06
N ARG A 218 -29.43 -11.24 25.82
CA ARG A 218 -28.04 -11.04 26.22
C ARG A 218 -27.40 -9.85 25.50
N VAL A 219 -27.65 -9.67 24.20
CA VAL A 219 -27.17 -8.52 23.44
C VAL A 219 -27.74 -7.22 24.00
N ARG A 220 -29.04 -7.18 24.36
CA ARG A 220 -29.65 -6.03 25.02
C ARG A 220 -28.94 -5.68 26.33
N ASP A 221 -28.70 -6.66 27.20
CA ASP A 221 -28.05 -6.43 28.48
C ASP A 221 -26.62 -5.90 28.34
N LEU A 222 -25.84 -6.45 27.41
CA LEU A 222 -24.52 -5.95 27.09
C LEU A 222 -24.54 -4.52 26.50
N PHE A 223 -25.56 -4.21 25.69
CA PHE A 223 -25.77 -2.87 25.16
C PHE A 223 -26.11 -1.87 26.27
N LEU A 224 -27.02 -2.21 27.15
CA LEU A 224 -27.36 -1.39 28.29
C LEU A 224 -26.16 -1.16 29.20
N PHE A 225 -25.39 -2.21 29.49
CA PHE A 225 -24.13 -2.08 30.23
C PHE A 225 -23.18 -1.08 29.60
N CYS A 226 -22.98 -1.12 28.27
CA CYS A 226 -22.20 -0.13 27.56
C CYS A 226 -22.79 1.29 27.67
N CYS A 227 -24.11 1.43 27.63
CA CYS A 227 -24.77 2.73 27.77
C CYS A 227 -24.52 3.36 29.15
N TYR A 228 -24.54 2.57 30.20
CA TYR A 228 -24.37 3.05 31.60
C TYR A 228 -22.90 3.24 31.98
N THR A 229 -21.98 2.42 31.42
CA THR A 229 -20.56 2.48 31.76
C THR A 229 -19.75 3.36 30.82
N GLY A 230 -20.25 3.60 29.60
CA GLY A 230 -19.48 4.29 28.53
C GLY A 230 -18.42 3.43 27.88
N LEU A 231 -18.33 2.13 28.21
CA LEU A 231 -17.37 1.21 27.58
C LEU A 231 -17.71 1.01 26.11
N ALA A 232 -16.66 0.98 25.28
CA ALA A 232 -16.83 0.56 23.91
C ALA A 232 -16.90 -0.98 23.82
N TYR A 233 -17.50 -1.51 22.75
CA TYR A 233 -17.62 -2.96 22.56
C TYR A 233 -16.29 -3.73 22.66
N ALA A 234 -15.21 -3.15 22.16
CA ALA A 234 -13.89 -3.79 22.24
C ALA A 234 -13.39 -3.89 23.70
N ASP A 235 -13.65 -2.88 24.50
CA ASP A 235 -13.27 -2.83 25.92
C ASP A 235 -14.17 -3.77 26.73
N LEU A 236 -15.48 -3.81 26.40
CA LEU A 236 -16.43 -4.75 27.00
C LEU A 236 -16.03 -6.22 26.76
N ALA A 237 -15.53 -6.55 25.57
CA ALA A 237 -15.19 -7.94 25.21
C ALA A 237 -14.07 -8.55 26.08
N ILE A 238 -13.25 -7.71 26.71
CA ILE A 238 -12.17 -8.13 27.64
C ILE A 238 -12.46 -7.76 29.10
N PHE A 239 -13.52 -7.02 29.34
CA PHE A 239 -13.88 -6.57 30.68
C PHE A 239 -14.12 -7.75 31.63
N ASN A 240 -13.49 -7.69 32.81
CA ASN A 240 -13.71 -8.64 33.88
C ASN A 240 -14.27 -7.90 35.11
N PHE A 241 -15.34 -8.42 35.73
CA PHE A 241 -15.94 -7.83 36.94
C PHE A 241 -14.96 -7.73 38.13
N LYS A 242 -13.88 -8.52 38.12
CA LYS A 242 -12.84 -8.46 39.13
C LYS A 242 -12.05 -7.14 39.09
N ASP A 243 -12.08 -6.46 37.93
CA ASP A 243 -11.38 -5.19 37.70
C ASP A 243 -12.26 -3.98 38.14
N ALA A 244 -13.51 -4.22 38.53
CA ALA A 244 -14.39 -3.20 39.09
C ALA A 244 -14.09 -2.98 40.58
N ILE A 245 -13.80 -1.75 40.94
CA ILE A 245 -13.46 -1.35 42.33
C ILE A 245 -14.71 -0.79 43.01
N MET A 246 -15.09 -1.33 44.16
CA MET A 246 -16.15 -0.77 44.98
C MET A 246 -15.62 0.46 45.73
N THR A 247 -16.22 1.62 45.52
CA THR A 247 -15.89 2.86 46.21
C THR A 247 -17.19 3.60 46.53
N ASP A 248 -17.39 3.95 47.81
CA ASP A 248 -18.59 4.67 48.27
C ASP A 248 -19.93 3.98 47.91
N GLY A 249 -19.98 2.64 47.99
CA GLY A 249 -21.15 1.87 47.64
C GLY A 249 -21.47 1.76 46.13
N MET A 250 -20.56 2.23 45.27
CA MET A 250 -20.71 2.15 43.81
C MET A 250 -19.51 1.43 43.16
N TYR A 251 -19.80 0.62 42.15
CA TYR A 251 -18.73 0.03 41.32
C TYR A 251 -18.15 1.07 40.36
N ARG A 252 -16.86 1.24 40.42
CA ARG A 252 -16.11 2.10 39.49
C ARG A 252 -15.23 1.23 38.60
N ILE A 253 -15.32 1.46 37.29
CA ILE A 253 -14.48 0.80 36.30
C ILE A 253 -13.35 1.78 35.93
N ARG A 254 -12.09 1.37 36.18
CA ARG A 254 -10.91 2.06 35.69
C ARG A 254 -10.26 1.14 34.71
N ASP A 255 -10.38 1.47 33.43
CA ASP A 255 -9.78 0.69 32.36
C ASP A 255 -9.20 1.61 31.28
N GLU A 256 -8.06 1.21 30.72
CA GLU A 256 -7.45 1.91 29.60
C GLU A 256 -8.13 1.46 28.30
N ARG A 257 -8.49 2.41 27.46
CA ARG A 257 -9.09 2.09 26.16
C ARG A 257 -8.10 1.32 25.29
N ILE A 258 -8.43 0.10 24.90
CA ILE A 258 -7.62 -0.74 24.00
C ILE A 258 -7.19 0.01 22.72
N LYS A 259 -8.08 0.86 22.22
CA LYS A 259 -7.84 1.57 20.94
C LYS A 259 -6.86 2.74 21.05
N THR A 260 -6.78 3.39 22.20
CA THR A 260 -6.04 4.64 22.38
C THR A 260 -4.97 4.57 23.45
N GLY A 261 -4.98 3.55 24.32
CA GLY A 261 -4.09 3.44 25.46
C GLY A 261 -4.30 4.56 26.49
N THR A 262 -5.49 5.15 26.52
CA THR A 262 -5.86 6.25 27.44
C THR A 262 -7.13 5.91 28.17
#